data_251d45bb68be281ed74a65f919044bfb
#
_entry.id   251d45bb68be281ed74a65f919044bfb
#
_cell.length_a   1.000
_cell.length_b   1.000
_cell.length_c   1.000
_cell.angle_alpha   90.00
_cell.angle_beta   90.00
_cell.angle_gamma   90.00
#
_symmetry.space_group_name_H-M   'P 1'
#
loop_
_entity.id
_entity.type
_entity.pdbx_description
1 polymer ?
#
loop_
_entity_poly.entity_id
_entity_poly.type
_entity_poly.pdbx_seq_one_letter_code
_entity_poly.pdbx_strand_id
1 'polypeptide(L)'
;VQSENGANLPTADQLASQLLQVATTLAKQAGDMALAGRKAGLHNVQTKSTATDMVTEFDRASEVLIVEGIRAARPEDAIVGEEGASVSGTSGITWYIDPIDGTTNFLYDLPAWAVSIGAEDSSGPLAGVVYIPALGEMFTATRGGGAFLNGAPIQSNNIADVSQALVCTGFSYSADQRTIQAQRVSRFIHQIRDIRRAGAAAIDLCFVACGRIDAYFEENLHQWDISAGILIAHEAGCRSGDFSGHTPRPAEILTTAPAIFDQLSQLIMAASASDR
;
A
#
# COMPACT_ATOMS: atom_id res chain seq x y z
N VAL A 1 13.26 43.13 27.86
CA VAL A 1 13.12 42.44 26.55
C VAL A 1 13.16 40.99 26.83
N GLN A 2 11.99 40.37 26.88
CA GLN A 2 11.85 38.93 27.07
C GLN A 2 12.03 38.25 25.70
N SER A 3 12.89 37.28 25.69
CA SER A 3 13.23 36.44 24.53
C SER A 3 12.05 35.58 24.10
N GLU A 4 11.88 35.55 22.79
CA GLU A 4 10.90 34.86 21.99
C GLU A 4 10.77 33.38 22.35
N ASN A 5 9.51 32.93 22.32
CA ASN A 5 9.10 31.53 22.33
C ASN A 5 9.77 30.77 21.15
N GLY A 6 10.84 30.07 21.41
CA GLY A 6 11.31 28.99 20.57
C GLY A 6 10.25 27.89 20.59
N ALA A 7 9.37 27.83 19.59
CA ALA A 7 8.52 26.66 19.37
C ALA A 7 9.45 25.46 19.24
N ASN A 8 9.41 24.56 20.22
CA ASN A 8 10.23 23.35 20.23
C ASN A 8 9.72 22.49 19.05
N LEU A 9 10.53 22.26 18.04
CA LEU A 9 10.18 21.37 16.92
C LEU A 9 9.80 20.01 17.50
N PRO A 10 8.76 19.35 16.98
CA PRO A 10 8.36 18.04 17.46
C PRO A 10 9.51 17.04 17.29
N THR A 11 9.65 16.10 18.24
CA THR A 11 10.55 14.97 18.05
C THR A 11 10.08 14.11 16.86
N ALA A 12 10.95 13.24 16.32
CA ALA A 12 10.59 12.36 15.21
C ALA A 12 9.34 11.50 15.54
N ASP A 13 9.26 10.98 16.76
CA ASP A 13 8.13 10.16 17.21
C ASP A 13 6.84 10.99 17.36
N GLN A 14 6.94 12.22 17.81
CA GLN A 14 5.81 13.14 17.90
C GLN A 14 5.31 13.51 16.50
N LEU A 15 6.21 13.78 15.56
CA LEU A 15 5.86 14.04 14.17
C LEU A 15 5.16 12.83 13.54
N ALA A 16 5.75 11.64 13.66
CA ALA A 16 5.15 10.40 13.12
C ALA A 16 3.75 10.17 13.68
N SER A 17 3.55 10.38 14.98
CA SER A 17 2.24 10.23 15.63
C SER A 17 1.22 11.26 15.12
N GLN A 18 1.63 12.51 14.89
CA GLN A 18 0.76 13.57 14.32
C GLN A 18 0.36 13.21 12.88
N LEU A 19 1.32 12.78 12.04
CA LEU A 19 1.05 12.35 10.67
C LEU A 19 0.09 11.16 10.64
N LEU A 20 0.31 10.16 11.51
CA LEU A 20 -0.57 9.00 11.63
C LEU A 20 -2.00 9.39 12.02
N GLN A 21 -2.17 10.33 12.94
CA GLN A 21 -3.49 10.82 13.35
C GLN A 21 -4.25 11.48 12.18
N VAL A 22 -3.56 12.32 11.40
CA VAL A 22 -4.13 12.94 10.20
C VAL A 22 -4.52 11.87 9.19
N ALA A 23 -3.60 10.96 8.84
CA ALA A 23 -3.83 9.88 7.89
C ALA A 23 -5.03 9.00 8.29
N THR A 24 -5.09 8.57 9.55
CA THR A 24 -6.15 7.69 10.08
C THR A 24 -7.53 8.35 9.98
N THR A 25 -7.61 9.64 10.34
CA THR A 25 -8.86 10.40 10.27
C THR A 25 -9.35 10.52 8.82
N LEU A 26 -8.45 10.88 7.90
CA LEU A 26 -8.80 11.10 6.51
C LEU A 26 -9.09 9.79 5.78
N ALA A 27 -8.31 8.72 6.01
CA ALA A 27 -8.57 7.41 5.42
C ALA A 27 -9.96 6.87 5.83
N LYS A 28 -10.33 7.06 7.11
CA LYS A 28 -11.66 6.66 7.58
C LYS A 28 -12.77 7.47 6.92
N GLN A 29 -12.65 8.80 6.85
CA GLN A 29 -13.66 9.66 6.24
C GLN A 29 -13.83 9.34 4.75
N ALA A 30 -12.75 9.24 3.99
CA ALA A 30 -12.76 8.93 2.57
C ALA A 30 -13.32 7.52 2.31
N GLY A 31 -12.86 6.52 3.06
CA GLY A 31 -13.33 5.15 2.90
C GLY A 31 -14.81 4.95 3.26
N ASP A 32 -15.29 5.56 4.33
CA ASP A 32 -16.69 5.51 4.72
C ASP A 32 -17.58 6.21 3.68
N MET A 33 -17.12 7.34 3.13
CA MET A 33 -17.80 8.06 2.04
C MET A 33 -17.89 7.18 0.78
N ALA A 34 -16.77 6.57 0.36
CA ALA A 34 -16.74 5.70 -0.82
C ALA A 34 -17.63 4.47 -0.63
N LEU A 35 -17.61 3.83 0.55
CA LEU A 35 -18.46 2.68 0.87
C LEU A 35 -19.94 3.03 0.84
N ALA A 36 -20.32 4.18 1.41
CA ALA A 36 -21.70 4.66 1.38
C ALA A 36 -22.15 4.97 -0.05
N GLY A 37 -21.29 5.63 -0.84
CA GLY A 37 -21.54 5.93 -2.24
C GLY A 37 -21.69 4.66 -3.08
N ARG A 38 -20.78 3.67 -2.91
CA ARG A 38 -20.88 2.38 -3.60
C ARG A 38 -22.20 1.68 -3.36
N LYS A 39 -22.70 1.69 -2.12
CA LYS A 39 -24.01 1.13 -1.74
C LYS A 39 -25.19 1.88 -2.35
N ALA A 40 -25.04 3.18 -2.61
CA ALA A 40 -26.07 4.00 -3.28
C ALA A 40 -26.09 3.80 -4.80
N GLY A 41 -25.05 3.25 -5.40
CA GLY A 41 -24.90 2.97 -6.80
C GLY A 41 -23.78 3.79 -7.47
N LEU A 42 -23.22 3.26 -8.55
CA LEU A 42 -22.19 3.92 -9.37
C LEU A 42 -22.84 4.61 -10.57
N HIS A 43 -22.48 5.86 -10.84
CA HIS A 43 -23.07 6.65 -11.94
C HIS A 43 -22.04 7.06 -13.01
N ASN A 44 -20.79 7.31 -12.64
CA ASN A 44 -19.76 7.84 -13.53
C ASN A 44 -18.48 7.00 -13.48
N VAL A 45 -18.49 5.88 -14.20
CA VAL A 45 -17.31 5.02 -14.37
C VAL A 45 -16.59 5.44 -15.67
N GLN A 46 -15.28 5.65 -15.58
CA GLN A 46 -14.42 6.02 -16.72
C GLN A 46 -13.21 5.09 -16.79
N THR A 47 -12.48 5.13 -17.89
CA THR A 47 -11.19 4.45 -18.07
C THR A 47 -10.06 5.46 -18.06
N LYS A 48 -8.89 5.06 -17.52
CA LYS A 48 -7.66 5.85 -17.51
C LYS A 48 -6.77 5.50 -18.71
N SER A 49 -5.77 4.66 -18.50
CA SER A 49 -4.74 4.32 -19.49
C SER A 49 -5.15 3.21 -20.44
N THR A 50 -6.00 2.29 -20.01
CA THR A 50 -6.50 1.15 -20.81
C THR A 50 -7.98 0.91 -20.53
N ALA A 51 -8.62 0.05 -21.35
CA ALA A 51 -10.02 -0.33 -21.14
C ALA A 51 -10.29 -1.08 -19.81
N THR A 52 -9.26 -1.55 -19.15
CA THR A 52 -9.33 -2.26 -17.85
C THR A 52 -8.79 -1.45 -16.67
N ASP A 53 -8.23 -0.28 -16.93
CA ASP A 53 -7.76 0.67 -15.93
C ASP A 53 -8.90 1.67 -15.65
N MET A 54 -9.63 1.45 -14.57
CA MET A 54 -10.90 2.12 -14.29
C MET A 54 -10.72 3.21 -13.23
N VAL A 55 -11.58 4.21 -13.28
CA VAL A 55 -11.72 5.25 -12.25
C VAL A 55 -13.20 5.56 -12.07
N THR A 56 -13.60 5.81 -10.83
CA THR A 56 -14.94 6.20 -10.47
C THR A 56 -15.00 7.64 -9.97
N GLU A 57 -16.20 8.17 -9.83
CA GLU A 57 -16.40 9.47 -9.17
C GLU A 57 -15.95 9.46 -7.71
N PHE A 58 -15.92 8.27 -7.07
CA PHE A 58 -15.52 8.11 -5.67
C PHE A 58 -14.01 8.14 -5.49
N ASP A 59 -13.20 7.67 -6.46
CA ASP A 59 -11.74 7.81 -6.42
C ASP A 59 -11.37 9.28 -6.34
N ARG A 60 -11.93 10.11 -7.24
CA ARG A 60 -11.68 11.56 -7.27
C ARG A 60 -12.21 12.28 -6.04
N ALA A 61 -13.43 11.94 -5.59
CA ALA A 61 -14.01 12.57 -4.41
C ALA A 61 -13.22 12.23 -3.14
N SER A 62 -12.73 10.99 -3.03
CA SER A 62 -11.86 10.54 -1.93
C SER A 62 -10.51 11.27 -1.96
N GLU A 63 -9.87 11.40 -3.13
CA GLU A 63 -8.61 12.14 -3.25
C GLU A 63 -8.79 13.61 -2.84
N VAL A 64 -9.82 14.29 -3.33
CA VAL A 64 -10.12 15.69 -2.98
C VAL A 64 -10.28 15.85 -1.47
N LEU A 65 -11.08 14.99 -0.82
CA LEU A 65 -11.29 15.02 0.63
C LEU A 65 -9.96 14.86 1.40
N ILE A 66 -9.12 13.90 0.99
CA ILE A 66 -7.85 13.63 1.65
C ILE A 66 -6.88 14.79 1.46
N VAL A 67 -6.76 15.30 0.23
CA VAL A 67 -5.87 16.44 -0.09
C VAL A 67 -6.25 17.69 0.66
N GLU A 68 -7.54 18.05 0.69
CA GLU A 68 -8.02 19.22 1.43
C GLU A 68 -7.76 19.07 2.94
N GLY A 69 -7.99 17.88 3.50
CA GLY A 69 -7.72 17.58 4.90
C GLY A 69 -6.23 17.67 5.26
N ILE A 70 -5.35 17.13 4.41
CA ILE A 70 -3.90 17.25 4.61
C ILE A 70 -3.48 18.74 4.53
N ARG A 71 -3.91 19.47 3.51
CA ARG A 71 -3.57 20.89 3.37
C ARG A 71 -4.04 21.75 4.53
N ALA A 72 -5.19 21.43 5.11
CA ALA A 72 -5.69 22.13 6.29
C ALA A 72 -4.86 21.85 7.55
N ALA A 73 -4.38 20.63 7.73
CA ALA A 73 -3.59 20.21 8.89
C ALA A 73 -2.08 20.48 8.71
N ARG A 74 -1.58 20.36 7.47
CA ARG A 74 -0.16 20.32 7.11
C ARG A 74 0.09 21.12 5.81
N PRO A 75 -0.06 22.45 5.81
CA PRO A 75 -0.04 23.28 4.59
C PRO A 75 1.31 23.31 3.86
N GLU A 76 2.41 22.97 4.57
CA GLU A 76 3.77 22.99 4.03
C GLU A 76 4.22 21.62 3.47
N ASP A 77 3.38 20.56 3.60
CA ASP A 77 3.75 19.22 3.15
C ASP A 77 3.47 19.06 1.65
N ALA A 78 4.30 18.25 0.96
CA ALA A 78 4.05 17.85 -0.41
C ALA A 78 3.00 16.73 -0.47
N ILE A 79 2.26 16.65 -1.59
CA ILE A 79 1.23 15.62 -1.79
C ILE A 79 1.35 15.08 -3.22
N VAL A 80 1.30 13.76 -3.35
CA VAL A 80 1.25 13.02 -4.61
C VAL A 80 0.12 12.00 -4.53
N GLY A 81 -0.88 12.14 -5.37
CA GLY A 81 -2.05 11.24 -5.43
C GLY A 81 -2.19 10.56 -6.78
N GLU A 82 -2.86 9.42 -6.79
CA GLU A 82 -3.10 8.60 -7.99
C GLU A 82 -3.98 9.34 -9.00
N GLU A 83 -5.00 10.05 -8.54
CA GLU A 83 -5.99 10.73 -9.41
C GLU A 83 -5.52 12.09 -9.93
N GLY A 84 -4.26 12.42 -9.68
CA GLY A 84 -3.57 13.57 -10.24
C GLY A 84 -3.24 14.68 -9.25
N ALA A 85 -3.48 14.49 -7.96
CA ALA A 85 -3.03 15.44 -6.95
C ALA A 85 -1.50 15.55 -6.98
N SER A 86 -1.00 16.78 -7.16
CA SER A 86 0.42 17.10 -7.14
C SER A 86 0.60 18.46 -6.50
N VAL A 87 1.04 18.48 -5.23
CA VAL A 87 1.26 19.70 -4.44
C VAL A 87 2.71 19.70 -3.99
N SER A 88 3.44 20.77 -4.29
CA SER A 88 4.79 20.97 -3.79
C SER A 88 4.75 21.41 -2.33
N GLY A 89 5.75 20.99 -1.53
CA GLY A 89 5.88 21.33 -0.12
C GLY A 89 7.30 21.76 0.24
N THR A 90 7.45 22.33 1.43
CA THR A 90 8.72 22.84 1.97
C THR A 90 9.13 22.19 3.30
N SER A 91 8.24 21.39 3.91
CA SER A 91 8.48 20.74 5.21
C SER A 91 9.45 19.57 5.16
N GLY A 92 9.70 19.00 3.98
CA GLY A 92 10.44 17.75 3.81
C GLY A 92 9.58 16.50 3.98
N ILE A 93 8.26 16.63 4.20
CA ILE A 93 7.30 15.53 4.22
C ILE A 93 6.56 15.48 2.89
N THR A 94 6.40 14.26 2.35
CA THR A 94 5.58 13.97 1.16
C THR A 94 4.52 12.94 1.51
N TRP A 95 3.27 13.24 1.19
CA TRP A 95 2.15 12.31 1.29
C TRP A 95 1.93 11.60 -0.03
N TYR A 96 1.79 10.27 0.03
CA TYR A 96 1.41 9.42 -1.08
C TYR A 96 0.02 8.84 -0.82
N ILE A 97 -0.90 9.07 -1.76
CA ILE A 97 -2.32 8.78 -1.58
C ILE A 97 -2.80 7.90 -2.73
N ASP A 98 -3.34 6.72 -2.38
CA ASP A 98 -4.24 5.97 -3.25
C ASP A 98 -5.65 6.04 -2.62
N PRO A 99 -6.58 6.76 -3.26
CA PRO A 99 -7.92 6.97 -2.71
C PRO A 99 -8.79 5.72 -2.72
N ILE A 100 -8.57 4.79 -3.69
CA ILE A 100 -9.25 3.49 -3.79
C ILE A 100 -8.31 2.47 -4.44
N ASP A 101 -7.33 1.95 -3.69
CA ASP A 101 -6.55 0.79 -4.12
C ASP A 101 -7.47 -0.41 -4.36
N GLY A 102 -7.44 -0.95 -5.58
CA GLY A 102 -8.36 -1.99 -6.00
C GLY A 102 -9.67 -1.46 -6.61
N THR A 103 -9.63 -0.41 -7.44
CA THR A 103 -10.78 0.18 -8.13
C THR A 103 -11.62 -0.87 -8.88
N THR A 104 -10.99 -1.88 -9.48
CA THR A 104 -11.72 -3.00 -10.11
C THR A 104 -12.58 -3.74 -9.08
N ASN A 105 -12.05 -4.05 -7.90
CA ASN A 105 -12.81 -4.71 -6.83
C ASN A 105 -13.96 -3.81 -6.36
N PHE A 106 -13.71 -2.52 -6.19
CA PHE A 106 -14.72 -1.54 -5.85
C PHE A 106 -15.87 -1.52 -6.87
N LEU A 107 -15.56 -1.54 -8.18
CA LEU A 107 -16.54 -1.61 -9.25
C LEU A 107 -17.40 -2.87 -9.20
N TYR A 108 -16.80 -4.02 -8.92
CA TYR A 108 -17.48 -5.33 -8.90
C TYR A 108 -18.12 -5.66 -7.54
N ASP A 109 -18.14 -4.71 -6.60
CA ASP A 109 -18.68 -4.88 -5.24
C ASP A 109 -17.98 -5.99 -4.44
N LEU A 110 -16.69 -6.19 -4.72
CA LEU A 110 -15.83 -7.06 -3.93
C LEU A 110 -15.27 -6.32 -2.72
N PRO A 111 -15.07 -6.99 -1.57
CA PRO A 111 -14.67 -6.30 -0.34
C PRO A 111 -13.19 -5.89 -0.28
N ALA A 112 -12.35 -6.35 -1.23
CA ALA A 112 -10.91 -6.16 -1.21
C ALA A 112 -10.51 -4.87 -1.95
N TRP A 113 -10.81 -3.72 -1.39
CA TRP A 113 -10.33 -2.40 -1.79
C TRP A 113 -10.04 -1.54 -0.55
N ALA A 114 -9.13 -0.60 -0.65
CA ALA A 114 -8.68 0.17 0.49
C ALA A 114 -8.39 1.64 0.14
N VAL A 115 -8.40 2.50 1.16
CA VAL A 115 -7.75 3.82 1.11
C VAL A 115 -6.35 3.65 1.69
N SER A 116 -5.33 4.01 0.92
CA SER A 116 -3.93 3.96 1.32
C SER A 116 -3.35 5.38 1.45
N ILE A 117 -2.80 5.72 2.61
CA ILE A 117 -2.16 7.03 2.87
C ILE A 117 -0.83 6.79 3.56
N GLY A 118 0.28 7.10 2.88
CA GLY A 118 1.63 7.08 3.42
C GLY A 118 2.20 8.48 3.53
N ALA A 119 2.95 8.76 4.59
CA ALA A 119 3.74 9.97 4.75
C ALA A 119 5.22 9.60 4.87
N GLU A 120 6.06 10.22 4.03
CA GLU A 120 7.49 9.94 3.93
C GLU A 120 8.33 11.18 4.19
N ASP A 121 9.50 10.98 4.79
CA ASP A 121 10.58 11.95 4.83
C ASP A 121 11.74 11.51 3.91
N SER A 122 12.88 12.19 3.94
CA SER A 122 14.07 11.85 3.16
C SER A 122 14.66 10.46 3.48
N SER A 123 14.23 9.82 4.58
CA SER A 123 14.68 8.49 5.00
C SER A 123 13.66 7.39 4.64
N GLY A 124 12.54 7.75 3.98
CA GLY A 124 11.47 6.84 3.55
C GLY A 124 10.19 6.97 4.38
N PRO A 125 9.33 5.93 4.40
CA PRO A 125 8.05 5.98 5.09
C PRO A 125 8.17 6.25 6.59
N LEU A 126 7.37 7.20 7.10
CA LEU A 126 7.35 7.65 8.49
C LEU A 126 6.05 7.32 9.21
N ALA A 127 4.91 7.44 8.50
CA ALA A 127 3.59 7.03 8.99
C ALA A 127 2.79 6.43 7.84
N GLY A 128 1.99 5.41 8.10
CA GLY A 128 1.18 4.73 7.08
C GLY A 128 -0.15 4.22 7.62
N VAL A 129 -1.18 4.34 6.80
CA VAL A 129 -2.53 3.84 7.06
C VAL A 129 -3.05 3.16 5.80
N VAL A 130 -3.63 1.96 5.97
CA VAL A 130 -4.44 1.28 4.96
C VAL A 130 -5.77 0.93 5.60
N TYR A 131 -6.84 1.53 5.11
CA TYR A 131 -8.20 1.29 5.60
C TYR A 131 -9.02 0.50 4.59
N ILE A 132 -9.56 -0.65 5.00
CA ILE A 132 -10.42 -1.53 4.19
C ILE A 132 -11.87 -1.36 4.67
N PRO A 133 -12.66 -0.45 4.08
CA PRO A 133 -13.97 -0.06 4.63
C PRO A 133 -14.98 -1.20 4.67
N ALA A 134 -14.95 -2.07 3.64
CA ALA A 134 -15.88 -3.20 3.54
C ALA A 134 -15.67 -4.25 4.66
N LEU A 135 -14.46 -4.34 5.21
CA LEU A 135 -14.12 -5.24 6.32
C LEU A 135 -14.09 -4.52 7.68
N GLY A 136 -14.14 -3.18 7.70
CA GLY A 136 -13.97 -2.40 8.92
C GLY A 136 -12.56 -2.55 9.52
N GLU A 137 -11.54 -2.74 8.69
CA GLU A 137 -10.16 -3.02 9.09
C GLU A 137 -9.26 -1.81 8.80
N MET A 138 -8.61 -1.31 9.85
CA MET A 138 -7.67 -0.19 9.79
C MET A 138 -6.29 -0.69 10.18
N PHE A 139 -5.38 -0.77 9.21
CA PHE A 139 -3.97 -1.08 9.44
C PHE A 139 -3.20 0.23 9.60
N THR A 140 -2.33 0.29 10.60
CA THR A 140 -1.55 1.51 10.90
C THR A 140 -0.14 1.16 11.33
N ALA A 141 0.81 2.03 10.98
CA ALA A 141 2.17 1.97 11.51
C ALA A 141 2.82 3.35 11.56
N THR A 142 3.79 3.51 12.45
CA THR A 142 4.80 4.57 12.40
C THR A 142 6.18 3.94 12.43
N ARG A 143 7.18 4.59 11.82
CA ARG A 143 8.57 4.11 11.84
C ARG A 143 9.06 3.92 13.27
N GLY A 144 9.47 2.67 13.62
CA GLY A 144 9.89 2.29 14.97
C GLY A 144 8.77 2.16 15.99
N GLY A 145 7.50 2.34 15.61
CA GLY A 145 6.34 2.30 16.51
C GLY A 145 5.57 0.98 16.49
N GLY A 146 5.92 0.05 15.58
CA GLY A 146 5.19 -1.19 15.36
C GLY A 146 3.99 -1.03 14.44
N ALA A 147 3.38 -2.15 14.07
CA ALA A 147 2.20 -2.22 13.20
C ALA A 147 0.97 -2.73 13.95
N PHE A 148 -0.20 -2.21 13.58
CA PHE A 148 -1.45 -2.49 14.28
C PHE A 148 -2.61 -2.71 13.29
N LEU A 149 -3.53 -3.61 13.66
CA LEU A 149 -4.85 -3.78 13.03
C LEU A 149 -5.92 -3.40 14.06
N ASN A 150 -6.70 -2.36 13.76
CA ASN A 150 -7.73 -1.83 14.67
C ASN A 150 -7.19 -1.58 16.10
N GLY A 151 -5.95 -1.09 16.19
CA GLY A 151 -5.27 -0.81 17.46
C GLY A 151 -4.66 -2.03 18.17
N ALA A 152 -4.88 -3.24 17.67
CA ALA A 152 -4.22 -4.44 18.18
C ALA A 152 -2.88 -4.67 17.43
N PRO A 153 -1.77 -4.96 18.13
CA PRO A 153 -0.49 -5.21 17.47
C PRO A 153 -0.56 -6.44 16.57
N ILE A 154 0.11 -6.36 15.40
CA ILE A 154 0.20 -7.44 14.43
C ILE A 154 1.64 -7.84 14.18
N GLN A 155 1.83 -9.07 13.68
CA GLN A 155 3.12 -9.62 13.32
C GLN A 155 2.97 -10.56 12.12
N SER A 156 3.98 -10.60 11.26
CA SER A 156 4.06 -11.55 10.14
C SER A 156 4.18 -12.99 10.61
N ASN A 157 3.86 -13.93 9.71
CA ASN A 157 4.09 -15.37 9.96
C ASN A 157 5.58 -15.69 10.14
N ASN A 158 5.85 -16.82 10.79
CA ASN A 158 7.19 -17.35 10.96
C ASN A 158 7.31 -18.73 10.27
N ILE A 159 7.07 -18.79 8.96
CA ILE A 159 7.31 -19.99 8.16
C ILE A 159 8.73 -19.99 7.61
N ALA A 160 9.34 -21.17 7.51
CA ALA A 160 10.73 -21.33 7.07
C ALA A 160 10.90 -22.06 5.73
N ASP A 161 9.81 -22.59 5.17
CA ASP A 161 9.80 -23.38 3.93
C ASP A 161 8.82 -22.74 2.92
N VAL A 162 9.36 -22.28 1.79
CA VAL A 162 8.58 -21.64 0.73
C VAL A 162 7.50 -22.58 0.14
N SER A 163 7.69 -23.90 0.22
CA SER A 163 6.67 -24.88 -0.23
C SER A 163 5.37 -24.81 0.60
N GLN A 164 5.43 -24.22 1.79
CA GLN A 164 4.28 -24.00 2.66
C GLN A 164 3.70 -22.59 2.53
N ALA A 165 4.31 -21.72 1.69
CA ALA A 165 3.93 -20.32 1.59
C ALA A 165 2.63 -20.13 0.80
N LEU A 166 1.68 -19.41 1.37
CA LEU A 166 0.57 -18.81 0.65
C LEU A 166 1.04 -17.46 0.08
N VAL A 167 1.15 -17.37 -1.23
CA VAL A 167 1.72 -16.20 -1.93
C VAL A 167 0.64 -15.40 -2.61
N CYS A 168 0.67 -14.07 -2.51
CA CYS A 168 -0.18 -13.17 -3.27
C CYS A 168 0.59 -12.45 -4.37
N THR A 169 -0.08 -12.08 -5.46
CA THR A 169 0.50 -11.32 -6.56
C THR A 169 -0.55 -10.46 -7.25
N GLY A 170 -0.11 -9.47 -8.01
CA GLY A 170 -0.93 -8.72 -8.95
C GLY A 170 -0.50 -8.91 -10.40
N PHE A 171 -1.29 -8.35 -11.30
CA PHE A 171 -1.05 -8.40 -12.74
C PHE A 171 -1.32 -7.03 -13.35
N SER A 172 -0.44 -6.63 -14.28
CA SER A 172 -0.53 -5.36 -15.01
C SER A 172 -1.84 -5.22 -15.80
N TYR A 173 -2.27 -3.98 -15.99
CA TYR A 173 -3.36 -3.63 -16.92
C TYR A 173 -2.98 -3.80 -18.40
N SER A 174 -1.70 -3.93 -18.73
CA SER A 174 -1.22 -4.28 -20.08
C SER A 174 -1.35 -5.78 -20.34
N ALA A 175 -2.02 -6.18 -21.43
CA ALA A 175 -2.21 -7.58 -21.79
C ALA A 175 -0.88 -8.32 -22.03
N ASP A 176 0.09 -7.65 -22.66
CA ASP A 176 1.41 -8.22 -22.95
C ASP A 176 2.19 -8.47 -21.65
N GLN A 177 2.19 -7.50 -20.73
CA GLN A 177 2.83 -7.66 -19.43
C GLN A 177 2.15 -8.76 -18.59
N ARG A 178 0.80 -8.84 -18.61
CA ARG A 178 0.08 -9.96 -17.94
C ARG A 178 0.50 -11.32 -18.44
N THR A 179 0.73 -11.45 -19.74
CA THR A 179 1.18 -12.71 -20.33
C THR A 179 2.54 -13.12 -19.76
N ILE A 180 3.50 -12.21 -19.70
CA ILE A 180 4.83 -12.44 -19.12
C ILE A 180 4.72 -12.81 -17.64
N GLN A 181 3.93 -12.04 -16.88
CA GLN A 181 3.72 -12.29 -15.44
C GLN A 181 3.04 -13.64 -15.17
N ALA A 182 2.05 -14.00 -15.97
CA ALA A 182 1.38 -15.30 -15.87
C ALA A 182 2.32 -16.47 -16.18
N GLN A 183 3.18 -16.33 -17.21
CA GLN A 183 4.21 -17.33 -17.55
C GLN A 183 5.23 -17.48 -16.39
N ARG A 184 5.66 -16.38 -15.78
CA ARG A 184 6.53 -16.44 -14.59
C ARG A 184 5.88 -17.22 -13.47
N VAL A 185 4.62 -16.92 -13.11
CA VAL A 185 3.87 -17.66 -12.07
C VAL A 185 3.79 -19.12 -12.39
N SER A 186 3.48 -19.52 -13.64
CA SER A 186 3.32 -20.91 -14.04
C SER A 186 4.57 -21.77 -13.83
N ARG A 187 5.77 -21.15 -13.83
CA ARG A 187 7.07 -21.84 -13.68
C ARG A 187 7.41 -22.19 -12.24
N PHE A 188 6.84 -21.50 -11.24
CA PHE A 188 7.15 -21.79 -9.84
C PHE A 188 5.94 -22.13 -8.96
N ILE A 189 4.72 -21.99 -9.46
CA ILE A 189 3.49 -22.22 -8.66
C ILE A 189 3.45 -23.61 -7.99
N HIS A 190 4.07 -24.62 -8.60
CA HIS A 190 4.17 -25.97 -8.04
C HIS A 190 5.15 -26.11 -6.87
N GLN A 191 5.92 -25.05 -6.57
CA GLN A 191 6.94 -25.02 -5.52
C GLN A 191 6.48 -24.22 -4.28
N ILE A 192 5.28 -23.67 -4.30
CA ILE A 192 4.64 -22.97 -3.20
C ILE A 192 3.35 -23.68 -2.79
N ARG A 193 2.77 -23.32 -1.64
CA ARG A 193 1.49 -23.90 -1.20
C ARG A 193 0.34 -23.58 -2.16
N ASP A 194 0.18 -22.31 -2.48
CA ASP A 194 -0.90 -21.81 -3.34
C ASP A 194 -0.67 -20.34 -3.65
N ILE A 195 -1.45 -19.79 -4.61
CA ILE A 195 -1.40 -18.38 -4.98
C ILE A 195 -2.73 -17.69 -4.71
N ARG A 196 -2.69 -16.40 -4.39
CA ARG A 196 -3.84 -15.51 -4.31
C ARG A 196 -3.63 -14.30 -5.21
N ARG A 197 -4.72 -13.75 -5.70
CA ARG A 197 -4.77 -12.50 -6.45
C ARG A 197 -5.91 -11.67 -5.88
N ALA A 198 -5.65 -10.93 -4.78
CA ALA A 198 -6.69 -10.11 -4.15
C ALA A 198 -7.02 -8.87 -4.98
N GLY A 199 -6.01 -8.22 -5.58
CA GLY A 199 -6.20 -7.13 -6.53
C GLY A 199 -6.19 -5.73 -5.92
N ALA A 200 -5.49 -5.60 -4.79
CA ALA A 200 -5.22 -4.36 -4.11
C ALA A 200 -3.86 -4.49 -3.40
N ALA A 201 -2.85 -3.79 -3.88
CA ALA A 201 -1.46 -3.93 -3.44
C ALA A 201 -1.28 -3.58 -1.96
N ALA A 202 -1.91 -2.49 -1.51
CA ALA A 202 -1.86 -2.07 -0.12
C ALA A 202 -2.48 -3.11 0.83
N ILE A 203 -3.58 -3.77 0.40
CA ILE A 203 -4.20 -4.87 1.17
C ILE A 203 -3.28 -6.08 1.24
N ASP A 204 -2.67 -6.46 0.12
CA ASP A 204 -1.79 -7.63 0.06
C ASP A 204 -0.58 -7.46 0.98
N LEU A 205 0.04 -6.27 1.02
CA LEU A 205 1.09 -5.91 1.97
C LEU A 205 0.62 -6.01 3.44
N CYS A 206 -0.57 -5.50 3.74
CA CYS A 206 -1.16 -5.60 5.08
C CYS A 206 -1.48 -7.05 5.47
N PHE A 207 -1.88 -7.89 4.52
CA PHE A 207 -2.17 -9.29 4.79
C PHE A 207 -0.90 -10.10 5.06
N VAL A 208 0.24 -9.76 4.44
CA VAL A 208 1.54 -10.30 4.85
C VAL A 208 1.89 -9.83 6.26
N ALA A 209 1.70 -8.53 6.54
CA ALA A 209 1.99 -7.93 7.85
C ALA A 209 1.25 -8.59 9.00
N CYS A 210 0.00 -9.01 8.81
CA CYS A 210 -0.81 -9.66 9.85
C CYS A 210 -0.82 -11.20 9.78
N GLY A 211 -0.01 -11.80 8.91
CA GLY A 211 0.12 -13.26 8.81
C GLY A 211 -1.06 -13.97 8.15
N ARG A 212 -1.94 -13.28 7.42
CA ARG A 212 -3.01 -13.93 6.63
C ARG A 212 -2.48 -14.59 5.37
N ILE A 213 -1.43 -14.04 4.79
CA ILE A 213 -0.63 -14.60 3.70
C ILE A 213 0.84 -14.53 4.09
N ASP A 214 1.71 -15.26 3.40
CA ASP A 214 3.11 -15.39 3.78
C ASP A 214 4.04 -14.54 2.92
N ALA A 215 3.60 -14.19 1.71
CA ALA A 215 4.35 -13.37 0.78
C ALA A 215 3.45 -12.64 -0.22
N TYR A 216 3.94 -11.50 -0.69
CA TYR A 216 3.38 -10.74 -1.80
C TYR A 216 4.49 -10.27 -2.73
N PHE A 217 4.28 -10.36 -4.05
CA PHE A 217 5.17 -9.79 -5.06
C PHE A 217 4.37 -9.20 -6.22
N GLU A 218 4.82 -8.06 -6.73
CA GLU A 218 4.22 -7.40 -7.88
C GLU A 218 5.22 -6.49 -8.58
N GLU A 219 4.90 -6.07 -9.81
CA GLU A 219 5.70 -5.17 -10.66
C GLU A 219 4.83 -4.05 -11.21
N ASN A 220 5.51 -2.95 -11.59
CA ASN A 220 4.88 -1.80 -12.26
C ASN A 220 3.82 -1.10 -11.40
N LEU A 221 4.07 -1.02 -10.12
CA LEU A 221 3.31 -0.23 -9.15
C LEU A 221 3.77 1.23 -9.12
N HIS A 222 3.09 2.03 -8.34
CA HIS A 222 3.46 3.40 -8.01
C HIS A 222 3.78 3.55 -6.52
N GLN A 223 4.33 4.71 -6.12
CA GLN A 223 4.68 4.93 -4.72
C GLN A 223 3.45 4.96 -3.81
N TRP A 224 2.31 5.45 -4.26
CA TRP A 224 1.07 5.48 -3.51
C TRP A 224 0.49 4.09 -3.22
N ASP A 225 0.74 3.08 -4.08
CA ASP A 225 0.31 1.69 -3.87
C ASP A 225 1.06 1.03 -2.71
N ILE A 226 2.31 1.46 -2.45
CA ILE A 226 3.23 0.71 -1.57
C ILE A 226 3.67 1.47 -0.32
N SER A 227 3.66 2.82 -0.31
CA SER A 227 4.23 3.64 0.75
C SER A 227 3.72 3.26 2.15
N ALA A 228 2.40 3.22 2.34
CA ALA A 228 1.80 2.83 3.62
C ALA A 228 1.99 1.34 3.92
N GLY A 229 1.73 0.48 2.93
CA GLY A 229 1.77 -0.98 3.09
C GLY A 229 3.16 -1.52 3.41
N ILE A 230 4.22 -0.98 2.79
CA ILE A 230 5.62 -1.35 3.08
C ILE A 230 5.98 -1.03 4.54
N LEU A 231 5.61 0.17 5.02
CA LEU A 231 5.88 0.53 6.41
C LEU A 231 5.17 -0.42 7.38
N ILE A 232 3.88 -0.69 7.13
CA ILE A 232 3.10 -1.61 7.97
C ILE A 232 3.72 -3.01 7.96
N ALA A 233 4.14 -3.51 6.80
CA ALA A 233 4.80 -4.81 6.69
C ALA A 233 6.17 -4.83 7.41
N HIS A 234 6.99 -3.78 7.24
CA HIS A 234 8.27 -3.66 7.91
C HIS A 234 8.12 -3.64 9.43
N GLU A 235 7.22 -2.83 9.95
CA GLU A 235 6.96 -2.70 11.38
C GLU A 235 6.33 -3.96 12.00
N ALA A 236 5.71 -4.82 11.18
CA ALA A 236 5.23 -6.14 11.55
C ALA A 236 6.30 -7.25 11.46
N GLY A 237 7.54 -6.89 11.11
CA GLY A 237 8.67 -7.82 11.01
C GLY A 237 8.80 -8.54 9.69
N CYS A 238 8.11 -8.12 8.61
CA CYS A 238 8.34 -8.65 7.27
C CYS A 238 9.71 -8.22 6.72
N ARG A 239 10.23 -9.00 5.78
CA ARG A 239 11.36 -8.61 4.93
C ARG A 239 10.82 -8.16 3.57
N SER A 240 11.24 -6.96 3.12
CA SER A 240 10.89 -6.41 1.82
C SER A 240 12.12 -6.09 0.98
N GLY A 241 12.01 -6.25 -0.34
CA GLY A 241 13.04 -5.92 -1.32
C GLY A 241 12.48 -5.87 -2.74
N ASP A 242 13.34 -5.60 -3.73
CA ASP A 242 13.05 -5.98 -5.10
C ASP A 242 13.26 -7.50 -5.29
N PHE A 243 13.02 -8.03 -6.48
CA PHE A 243 13.16 -9.47 -6.73
C PHE A 243 14.59 -9.99 -6.55
N SER A 244 15.59 -9.10 -6.58
CA SER A 244 17.01 -9.41 -6.35
C SER A 244 17.44 -9.21 -4.90
N GLY A 245 16.55 -8.74 -4.03
CA GLY A 245 16.81 -8.50 -2.60
C GLY A 245 17.42 -7.13 -2.28
N HIS A 246 17.46 -6.19 -3.25
CA HIS A 246 17.84 -4.80 -2.98
C HIS A 246 16.64 -4.02 -2.39
N THR A 247 16.80 -2.71 -2.22
CA THR A 247 15.75 -1.82 -1.72
C THR A 247 14.45 -1.98 -2.52
N PRO A 248 13.29 -2.18 -1.86
CA PRO A 248 12.01 -2.30 -2.55
C PRO A 248 11.69 -1.00 -3.29
N ARG A 249 11.07 -1.14 -4.45
CA ARG A 249 10.71 -0.01 -5.33
C ARG A 249 9.41 -0.31 -6.06
N PRO A 250 8.67 0.70 -6.51
CA PRO A 250 7.41 0.49 -7.23
C PRO A 250 7.54 -0.39 -8.48
N ALA A 251 8.69 -0.33 -9.16
CA ALA A 251 8.96 -1.17 -10.34
C ALA A 251 8.97 -2.68 -10.03
N GLU A 252 9.41 -3.06 -8.84
CA GLU A 252 9.46 -4.44 -8.35
C GLU A 252 9.39 -4.47 -6.83
N ILE A 253 8.45 -5.22 -6.28
CA ILE A 253 8.33 -5.45 -4.84
C ILE A 253 8.17 -6.93 -4.53
N LEU A 254 8.90 -7.37 -3.52
CA LEU A 254 8.74 -8.66 -2.85
C LEU A 254 8.71 -8.41 -1.35
N THR A 255 7.63 -8.78 -0.69
CA THR A 255 7.48 -8.68 0.78
C THR A 255 7.06 -10.04 1.31
N THR A 256 7.74 -10.55 2.34
CA THR A 256 7.55 -11.91 2.84
C THR A 256 7.68 -12.01 4.35
N ALA A 257 7.19 -13.11 4.92
CA ALA A 257 7.70 -13.64 6.18
C ALA A 257 9.24 -13.77 6.07
N PRO A 258 10.02 -13.33 7.08
CA PRO A 258 11.45 -13.07 6.89
C PRO A 258 12.27 -14.26 6.39
N ALA A 259 11.96 -15.48 6.89
CA ALA A 259 12.77 -16.66 6.62
C ALA A 259 12.63 -17.25 5.21
N ILE A 260 11.58 -16.89 4.46
CA ILE A 260 11.33 -17.41 3.10
C ILE A 260 11.74 -16.43 2.00
N PHE A 261 12.21 -15.23 2.33
CA PHE A 261 12.51 -14.19 1.34
C PHE A 261 13.48 -14.66 0.27
N ASP A 262 14.65 -15.18 0.67
CA ASP A 262 15.68 -15.58 -0.29
C ASP A 262 15.23 -16.78 -1.13
N GLN A 263 14.44 -17.70 -0.57
CA GLN A 263 13.88 -18.84 -1.29
C GLN A 263 12.91 -18.37 -2.40
N LEU A 264 11.96 -17.49 -2.05
CA LEU A 264 10.98 -16.99 -3.02
C LEU A 264 11.61 -16.06 -4.06
N SER A 265 12.56 -15.20 -3.66
CA SER A 265 13.36 -14.37 -4.57
C SER A 265 14.03 -15.23 -5.64
N GLN A 266 14.70 -16.33 -5.24
CA GLN A 266 15.35 -17.24 -6.17
C GLN A 266 14.36 -17.90 -7.16
N LEU A 267 13.18 -18.30 -6.69
CA LEU A 267 12.13 -18.86 -7.55
C LEU A 267 11.63 -17.84 -8.58
N ILE A 268 11.36 -16.62 -8.17
CA ILE A 268 10.91 -15.53 -9.06
C ILE A 268 11.99 -15.19 -10.09
N MET A 269 13.24 -15.05 -9.65
CA MET A 269 14.38 -14.73 -10.52
C MET A 269 14.64 -15.84 -11.55
N ALA A 270 14.65 -17.11 -11.15
CA ALA A 270 14.79 -18.25 -12.05
C ALA A 270 13.65 -18.33 -13.07
N ALA A 271 12.42 -18.06 -12.63
CA ALA A 271 11.26 -18.01 -13.51
C ALA A 271 11.33 -16.86 -14.53
N SER A 272 11.92 -15.71 -14.15
CA SER A 272 12.07 -14.53 -15.02
C SER A 272 13.21 -14.68 -16.04
N ALA A 273 14.26 -15.42 -15.72
CA ALA A 273 15.42 -15.63 -16.62
C ALA A 273 15.08 -16.41 -17.90
N SER A 274 13.98 -17.17 -17.89
CA SER A 274 13.51 -17.96 -19.03
C SER A 274 12.71 -17.15 -20.06
N ASP A 275 12.51 -15.86 -19.84
CA ASP A 275 11.82 -14.93 -20.74
C ASP A 275 12.75 -14.13 -21.66
N ARG A 276 14.09 -14.38 -21.60
CA ARG A 276 15.12 -13.69 -22.39
C ARG A 276 15.61 -14.53 -23.57
#